data_18d400adca24d63d72f481f91198a034
#
_entry.id   18d400adca24d63d72f481f91198a034
#
_cell.length_a   1.000
_cell.length_b   1.000
_cell.length_c   1.000
_cell.angle_alpha   90.00
_cell.angle_beta   90.00
_cell.angle_gamma   90.00
#
_symmetry.space_group_name_H-M   'P 1'
#
loop_
_entity.id
_entity.type
_entity.pdbx_description
1 polymer ?
#
loop_
_entity_poly.entity_id
_entity_poly.type
_entity_poly.pdbx_seq_one_letter_code
_entity_poly.pdbx_strand_id
1 'polypeptide(L)'
;EVETVNDHSLLLRWPGSDPDLKPVLFTAHMDVVPIEPGTEDDWDHPPFAGVIADGRIYGRGTLDDKQGVLGNLEAVESLLADGFVPARTLVFAFGHDEEISGLEGAGKLAERMLEKGWHFAWMVDEGGMLISDNPLLPDKDVAIINVAEKGYLTLTLVATGEGGHSS
;
A
#
# COMPACT_ATOMS: atom_id res chain seq x y z
N GLU A 1 -18.57 -8.03 -1.33
CA GLU A 1 -18.25 -8.51 -2.67
C GLU A 1 -16.74 -8.51 -2.83
N VAL A 2 -16.18 -9.57 -3.43
CA VAL A 2 -14.74 -9.69 -3.68
C VAL A 2 -14.55 -10.04 -5.15
N GLU A 3 -13.62 -9.36 -5.82
CA GLU A 3 -13.24 -9.58 -7.20
C GLU A 3 -11.73 -9.65 -7.30
N THR A 4 -11.20 -10.61 -8.06
CA THR A 4 -9.78 -10.64 -8.42
C THR A 4 -9.60 -9.90 -9.75
N VAL A 5 -8.68 -8.97 -9.79
CA VAL A 5 -8.36 -8.15 -10.96
C VAL A 5 -6.94 -8.49 -11.42
N ASN A 6 -6.79 -8.74 -12.72
CA ASN A 6 -5.51 -9.12 -13.34
C ASN A 6 -4.79 -10.24 -12.57
N ASP A 7 -5.54 -11.33 -12.28
CA ASP A 7 -5.13 -12.58 -11.64
C ASP A 7 -4.61 -12.49 -10.19
N HIS A 8 -4.20 -11.32 -9.71
CA HIS A 8 -3.48 -11.19 -8.45
C HIS A 8 -4.01 -10.07 -7.53
N SER A 9 -4.47 -8.95 -8.09
CA SER A 9 -4.97 -7.83 -7.28
C SER A 9 -6.38 -8.08 -6.77
N LEU A 10 -6.71 -7.53 -5.62
CA LEU A 10 -8.00 -7.69 -4.98
C LEU A 10 -8.79 -6.40 -4.97
N LEU A 11 -10.06 -6.49 -5.39
CA LEU A 11 -11.02 -5.39 -5.30
C LEU A 11 -12.20 -5.85 -4.44
N LEU A 12 -12.35 -5.22 -3.28
CA LEU A 12 -13.40 -5.55 -2.33
C LEU A 12 -14.38 -4.38 -2.22
N ARG A 13 -15.67 -4.72 -2.07
CA ARG A 13 -16.71 -3.72 -1.89
C ARG A 13 -17.62 -4.09 -0.72
N TRP A 14 -17.76 -3.18 0.23
CA TRP A 14 -18.72 -3.24 1.31
C TRP A 14 -19.79 -2.17 1.07
N PRO A 15 -21.02 -2.58 0.63
CA PRO A 15 -22.08 -1.65 0.31
C PRO A 15 -22.50 -0.82 1.52
N GLY A 16 -22.63 0.48 1.32
CA GLY A 16 -23.22 1.39 2.30
C GLY A 16 -24.75 1.37 2.26
N SER A 17 -25.36 1.91 3.31
CA SER A 17 -26.82 2.03 3.43
C SER A 17 -27.41 3.19 2.60
N ASP A 18 -26.59 4.16 2.21
CA ASP A 18 -27.00 5.32 1.41
C ASP A 18 -26.30 5.28 0.04
N PRO A 19 -27.02 4.90 -1.04
CA PRO A 19 -26.44 4.79 -2.38
C PRO A 19 -26.15 6.14 -3.04
N ASP A 20 -26.67 7.25 -2.52
CA ASP A 20 -26.44 8.59 -3.07
C ASP A 20 -25.10 9.17 -2.61
N LEU A 21 -24.51 8.61 -1.58
CA LEU A 21 -23.20 8.99 -1.10
C LEU A 21 -22.09 8.37 -1.95
N LYS A 22 -21.17 9.21 -2.46
CA LYS A 22 -19.99 8.71 -3.15
C LYS A 22 -19.20 7.76 -2.25
N PRO A 23 -18.71 6.63 -2.77
CA PRO A 23 -17.90 5.68 -2.00
C PRO A 23 -16.57 6.29 -1.56
N VAL A 24 -15.92 5.59 -0.64
CA VAL A 24 -14.56 5.88 -0.16
C VAL A 24 -13.67 4.72 -0.58
N LEU A 25 -12.44 5.03 -0.99
CA LEU A 25 -11.43 4.06 -1.40
C LEU A 25 -10.32 3.95 -0.34
N PHE A 26 -9.97 2.73 0.00
CA PHE A 26 -8.79 2.39 0.77
C PHE A 26 -7.87 1.56 -0.10
N THR A 27 -6.61 1.95 -0.19
CA THR A 27 -5.60 1.25 -0.98
C THR A 27 -4.46 0.74 -0.10
N ALA A 28 -3.82 -0.31 -0.53
CA ALA A 28 -2.64 -0.92 0.05
C ALA A 28 -2.03 -1.87 -0.99
N HIS A 29 -0.81 -2.38 -0.76
CA HIS A 29 -0.23 -3.35 -1.67
C HIS A 29 0.21 -4.65 -0.98
N MET A 30 0.28 -5.72 -1.77
CA MET A 30 0.56 -7.07 -1.29
C MET A 30 1.96 -7.55 -1.62
N ASP A 31 2.60 -6.96 -2.61
CA ASP A 31 3.96 -7.27 -3.00
C ASP A 31 4.98 -6.66 -2.02
N VAL A 32 6.23 -7.02 -2.20
CA VAL A 32 7.34 -6.58 -1.35
C VAL A 32 8.62 -6.53 -2.16
N VAL A 33 9.50 -5.59 -1.86
CA VAL A 33 10.86 -5.59 -2.44
C VAL A 33 11.64 -6.84 -2.00
N PRO A 34 12.56 -7.34 -2.83
CA PRO A 34 13.46 -8.42 -2.41
C PRO A 34 14.38 -7.95 -1.28
N ILE A 35 15.01 -8.90 -0.60
CA ILE A 35 16.17 -8.61 0.23
C ILE A 35 17.41 -8.46 -0.65
N GLU A 36 18.38 -7.69 -0.20
CA GLU A 36 19.65 -7.58 -0.90
C GLU A 36 20.41 -8.91 -0.85
N PRO A 37 20.86 -9.45 -2.00
CA PRO A 37 21.59 -10.70 -2.01
C PRO A 37 22.83 -10.68 -1.11
N GLY A 38 22.99 -11.70 -0.28
CA GLY A 38 24.09 -11.83 0.67
C GLY A 38 23.85 -11.17 2.03
N THR A 39 22.65 -10.67 2.30
CA THR A 39 22.25 -10.11 3.61
C THR A 39 21.30 -11.03 4.37
N GLU A 40 21.10 -12.26 3.91
CA GLU A 40 20.17 -13.21 4.52
C GLU A 40 20.49 -13.49 6.00
N ASP A 41 21.76 -13.53 6.34
CA ASP A 41 22.24 -13.79 7.70
C ASP A 41 22.27 -12.52 8.59
N ASP A 42 22.01 -11.33 8.03
CA ASP A 42 21.96 -10.08 8.79
C ASP A 42 20.57 -9.84 9.43
N TRP A 43 19.61 -10.71 9.13
CA TRP A 43 18.26 -10.62 9.67
C TRP A 43 18.16 -11.38 11.00
N ASP A 44 17.57 -10.77 12.03
CA ASP A 44 17.29 -11.43 13.31
C ASP A 44 16.40 -12.66 13.17
N HIS A 45 15.54 -12.66 12.15
CA HIS A 45 14.65 -13.77 11.79
C HIS A 45 14.59 -13.91 10.26
N PRO A 46 14.27 -15.10 9.72
CA PRO A 46 14.18 -15.26 8.27
C PRO A 46 13.23 -14.23 7.64
N PRO A 47 13.67 -13.47 6.64
CA PRO A 47 12.99 -12.25 6.16
C PRO A 47 11.57 -12.46 5.60
N PHE A 48 11.23 -13.66 5.18
CA PHE A 48 9.90 -13.98 4.62
C PHE A 48 9.09 -14.96 5.49
N ALA A 49 9.52 -15.21 6.74
CA ALA A 49 8.85 -16.17 7.60
C ALA A 49 7.69 -15.59 8.43
N GLY A 50 7.62 -14.27 8.58
CA GLY A 50 6.58 -13.62 9.40
C GLY A 50 6.64 -14.06 10.87
N VAL A 51 7.83 -14.18 11.42
CA VAL A 51 8.03 -14.67 12.80
C VAL A 51 7.40 -13.71 13.81
N ILE A 52 6.61 -14.26 14.72
CA ILE A 52 6.06 -13.51 15.86
C ILE A 52 6.94 -13.77 17.07
N ALA A 53 7.65 -12.75 17.53
CA ALA A 53 8.52 -12.78 18.70
C ALA A 53 8.51 -11.43 19.41
N ASP A 54 8.67 -11.41 20.71
CA ASP A 54 8.78 -10.20 21.55
C ASP A 54 7.68 -9.17 21.31
N GLY A 55 6.45 -9.63 20.99
CA GLY A 55 5.30 -8.76 20.70
C GLY A 55 5.36 -8.04 19.34
N ARG A 56 6.21 -8.51 18.43
CA ARG A 56 6.40 -7.96 17.07
C ARG A 56 6.26 -9.04 16.02
N ILE A 57 5.95 -8.63 14.80
CA ILE A 57 5.98 -9.48 13.61
C ILE A 57 7.21 -9.07 12.80
N TYR A 58 8.14 -10.02 12.62
CA TYR A 58 9.36 -9.81 11.85
C TYR A 58 9.22 -10.34 10.44
N GLY A 59 9.55 -9.51 9.46
CA GLY A 59 9.57 -9.94 8.07
C GLY A 59 9.56 -8.79 7.07
N ARG A 60 10.07 -9.04 5.87
CA ARG A 60 9.93 -8.14 4.73
C ARG A 60 8.45 -7.98 4.42
N GLY A 61 7.99 -6.74 4.23
CA GLY A 61 6.59 -6.44 3.95
C GLY A 61 5.67 -6.35 5.17
N THR A 62 6.15 -6.59 6.40
CA THR A 62 5.31 -6.43 7.58
C THR A 62 4.93 -4.99 7.86
N LEU A 63 5.77 -4.03 7.46
CA LEU A 63 5.52 -2.61 7.59
C LEU A 63 5.08 -2.00 6.25
N ASP A 64 5.67 -2.42 5.15
CA ASP A 64 5.46 -1.94 3.81
C ASP A 64 5.05 -3.11 2.88
N ASP A 65 3.74 -3.34 2.56
CA ASP A 65 2.57 -2.68 3.15
C ASP A 65 1.50 -3.72 3.57
N LYS A 66 1.93 -4.93 3.95
CA LYS A 66 0.99 -5.96 4.41
C LYS A 66 0.22 -5.56 5.66
N GLN A 67 0.76 -4.62 6.46
CA GLN A 67 0.01 -4.06 7.60
C GLN A 67 -1.21 -3.27 7.13
N GLY A 68 -1.11 -2.53 6.03
CA GLY A 68 -2.21 -1.79 5.44
C GLY A 68 -3.31 -2.74 4.97
N VAL A 69 -2.93 -3.81 4.25
CA VAL A 69 -3.87 -4.87 3.84
C VAL A 69 -4.55 -5.51 5.04
N LEU A 70 -3.76 -6.01 6.00
CA LEU A 70 -4.28 -6.72 7.17
C LEU A 70 -5.10 -5.80 8.07
N GLY A 71 -4.61 -4.59 8.34
CA GLY A 71 -5.31 -3.63 9.19
C GLY A 71 -6.68 -3.23 8.64
N ASN A 72 -6.80 -3.04 7.32
CA ASN A 72 -8.08 -2.78 6.68
C ASN A 72 -9.04 -3.98 6.82
N LEU A 73 -8.56 -5.20 6.59
CA LEU A 73 -9.40 -6.41 6.66
C LEU A 73 -9.86 -6.70 8.10
N GLU A 74 -8.97 -6.60 9.09
CA GLU A 74 -9.28 -6.79 10.51
C GLU A 74 -10.27 -5.72 11.02
N ALA A 75 -10.11 -4.46 10.58
CA ALA A 75 -11.05 -3.41 10.92
C ALA A 75 -12.46 -3.71 10.35
N VAL A 76 -12.54 -4.18 9.10
CA VAL A 76 -13.81 -4.59 8.49
C VAL A 76 -14.43 -5.76 9.24
N GLU A 77 -13.64 -6.78 9.58
CA GLU A 77 -14.14 -7.96 10.30
C GLU A 77 -14.68 -7.58 11.69
N SER A 78 -13.94 -6.74 12.43
CA SER A 78 -14.37 -6.24 13.73
C SER A 78 -15.69 -5.46 13.64
N LEU A 79 -15.79 -4.55 12.69
CA LEU A 79 -17.00 -3.76 12.47
C LEU A 79 -18.21 -4.62 12.05
N LEU A 80 -17.98 -5.64 11.21
CA LEU A 80 -19.01 -6.61 10.83
C LEU A 80 -19.50 -7.42 12.03
N ALA A 81 -18.58 -7.85 12.90
CA ALA A 81 -18.92 -8.57 14.13
C ALA A 81 -19.79 -7.72 15.08
N ASP A 82 -19.56 -6.42 15.11
CA ASP A 82 -20.36 -5.45 15.87
C ASP A 82 -21.68 -5.06 15.19
N GLY A 83 -21.98 -5.63 14.03
CA GLY A 83 -23.19 -5.32 13.25
C GLY A 83 -23.20 -3.91 12.63
N PHE A 84 -22.02 -3.29 12.47
CA PHE A 84 -21.91 -1.97 11.87
C PHE A 84 -22.29 -2.00 10.37
N VAL A 85 -23.06 -1.01 9.97
CA VAL A 85 -23.43 -0.78 8.56
C VAL A 85 -22.92 0.60 8.16
N PRO A 86 -21.98 0.71 7.23
CA PRO A 86 -21.48 2.00 6.80
C PRO A 86 -22.55 2.79 6.06
N ALA A 87 -22.59 4.12 6.22
CA ALA A 87 -23.47 4.96 5.40
C ALA A 87 -22.97 4.99 3.95
N ARG A 88 -21.68 5.20 3.73
CA ARG A 88 -21.03 5.17 2.41
C ARG A 88 -20.57 3.77 2.08
N THR A 89 -20.63 3.41 0.81
CA THR A 89 -19.92 2.23 0.32
C THR A 89 -18.42 2.38 0.56
N LEU A 90 -17.79 1.36 1.14
CA LEU A 90 -16.35 1.27 1.29
C LEU A 90 -15.80 0.34 0.20
N VAL A 91 -14.73 0.76 -0.43
CA VAL A 91 -14.03 0.00 -1.46
C VAL A 91 -12.58 -0.16 -1.00
N PHE A 92 -12.06 -1.38 -1.12
CA PHE A 92 -10.66 -1.69 -0.80
C PHE A 92 -10.03 -2.23 -2.07
N ALA A 93 -8.88 -1.68 -2.43
CA ALA A 93 -8.14 -2.05 -3.62
C ALA A 93 -6.69 -2.38 -3.22
N PHE A 94 -6.32 -3.66 -3.33
CA PHE A 94 -5.01 -4.15 -2.94
C PHE A 94 -4.23 -4.59 -4.18
N GLY A 95 -3.19 -3.80 -4.52
CA GLY A 95 -2.30 -4.04 -5.65
C GLY A 95 -1.30 -5.14 -5.39
N HIS A 96 -0.66 -5.64 -6.46
CA HIS A 96 0.31 -6.72 -6.38
C HIS A 96 1.68 -6.38 -6.98
N ASP A 97 1.89 -5.16 -7.45
CA ASP A 97 3.11 -4.72 -8.16
C ASP A 97 3.47 -3.25 -7.89
N GLU A 98 3.13 -2.74 -6.70
CA GLU A 98 3.39 -1.36 -6.30
C GLU A 98 4.90 -1.06 -6.38
N GLU A 99 5.72 -1.95 -5.84
CA GLU A 99 7.18 -1.86 -5.74
C GLU A 99 7.90 -1.82 -7.10
N ILE A 100 7.18 -2.08 -8.18
CA ILE A 100 7.67 -2.07 -9.56
C ILE A 100 6.84 -1.21 -10.50
N SER A 101 6.15 -0.20 -9.97
CA SER A 101 5.38 0.84 -10.66
C SER A 101 3.85 0.71 -10.67
N GLY A 102 3.27 -0.36 -10.20
CA GLY A 102 1.82 -0.53 -10.02
C GLY A 102 0.98 -0.60 -11.30
N LEU A 103 1.60 -0.79 -12.47
CA LEU A 103 0.86 -0.73 -13.76
C LEU A 103 -0.12 -1.89 -13.94
N GLU A 104 0.27 -3.09 -13.50
CA GLU A 104 -0.55 -4.29 -13.63
C GLU A 104 -1.46 -4.52 -12.40
N GLY A 105 -1.14 -3.92 -11.26
CA GLY A 105 -1.93 -3.95 -10.04
C GLY A 105 -2.83 -2.73 -9.90
N ALA A 106 -2.33 -1.64 -9.32
CA ALA A 106 -3.09 -0.41 -9.08
C ALA A 106 -3.67 0.19 -10.37
N GLY A 107 -2.91 0.15 -11.48
CA GLY A 107 -3.37 0.59 -12.79
C GLY A 107 -4.61 -0.19 -13.25
N LYS A 108 -4.58 -1.52 -13.19
CA LYS A 108 -5.72 -2.37 -13.58
C LYS A 108 -6.90 -2.26 -12.63
N LEU A 109 -6.64 -2.08 -11.34
CA LEU A 109 -7.68 -1.78 -10.37
C LEU A 109 -8.38 -0.44 -10.70
N ALA A 110 -7.61 0.59 -11.05
CA ALA A 110 -8.16 1.89 -11.46
C ALA A 110 -9.02 1.78 -12.74
N GLU A 111 -8.52 1.09 -13.78
CA GLU A 111 -9.29 0.79 -14.99
C GLU A 111 -10.60 0.09 -14.64
N ARG A 112 -10.56 -0.94 -13.78
CA ARG A 112 -11.72 -1.71 -13.37
C ARG A 112 -12.75 -0.86 -12.60
N MET A 113 -12.31 0.00 -11.72
CA MET A 113 -13.18 0.93 -10.99
C MET A 113 -13.83 1.95 -11.92
N LEU A 114 -13.11 2.45 -12.93
CA LEU A 114 -13.65 3.34 -13.97
C LEU A 114 -14.71 2.63 -14.83
N GLU A 115 -14.47 1.37 -15.23
CA GLU A 115 -15.48 0.57 -15.96
C GLU A 115 -16.77 0.40 -15.17
N LYS A 116 -16.68 0.29 -13.84
CA LYS A 116 -17.84 0.22 -12.94
C LYS A 116 -18.51 1.59 -12.73
N GLY A 117 -17.92 2.67 -13.25
CA GLY A 117 -18.43 4.05 -13.09
C GLY A 117 -18.26 4.59 -11.67
N TRP A 118 -17.33 4.06 -10.89
CA TRP A 118 -17.13 4.49 -9.51
C TRP A 118 -16.33 5.79 -9.44
N HIS A 119 -16.87 6.75 -8.68
CA HIS A 119 -16.25 8.03 -8.39
C HIS A 119 -16.19 8.21 -6.87
N PHE A 120 -15.01 8.29 -6.33
CA PHE A 120 -14.79 8.33 -4.89
C PHE A 120 -14.93 9.75 -4.32
N ALA A 121 -15.38 9.85 -3.07
CA ALA A 121 -15.39 11.10 -2.33
C ALA A 121 -13.97 11.50 -1.91
N TRP A 122 -13.18 10.51 -1.46
CA TRP A 122 -11.78 10.61 -1.08
C TRP A 122 -11.16 9.20 -1.05
N MET A 123 -9.85 9.16 -0.95
CA MET A 123 -9.05 7.94 -0.89
C MET A 123 -8.09 8.03 0.31
N VAL A 124 -7.83 6.91 0.92
CA VAL A 124 -6.74 6.69 1.87
C VAL A 124 -5.78 5.69 1.25
N ASP A 125 -4.53 6.05 1.24
CA ASP A 125 -3.42 5.24 0.77
C ASP A 125 -2.39 5.11 1.88
N GLU A 126 -1.36 4.32 1.66
CA GLU A 126 -0.22 4.23 2.53
C GLU A 126 0.58 5.54 2.58
N GLY A 127 1.61 5.58 3.41
CA GLY A 127 2.51 6.72 3.57
C GLY A 127 2.25 7.50 4.86
N GLY A 128 3.00 8.58 5.02
CA GLY A 128 3.07 9.27 6.29
C GLY A 128 3.90 8.48 7.32
N MET A 129 4.09 9.07 8.47
CA MET A 129 4.82 8.44 9.57
C MET A 129 4.53 9.12 10.90
N LEU A 130 4.71 8.36 11.98
CA LEU A 130 4.82 8.88 13.34
C LEU A 130 6.31 9.05 13.67
N ILE A 131 6.72 10.26 14.02
CA ILE A 131 8.09 10.58 14.42
C ILE A 131 8.08 10.94 15.88
N SER A 132 8.66 10.09 16.71
CA SER A 132 9.00 10.41 18.09
C SER A 132 10.37 11.10 18.16
N ASP A 133 10.60 11.88 19.20
CA ASP A 133 11.86 12.61 19.42
C ASP A 133 12.25 13.53 18.25
N ASN A 134 11.27 14.21 17.66
CA ASN A 134 11.50 15.11 16.55
C ASN A 134 12.42 16.29 16.96
N PRO A 135 13.57 16.50 16.31
CA PRO A 135 14.52 17.55 16.69
C PRO A 135 13.97 18.98 16.55
N LEU A 136 12.92 19.18 15.72
CA LEU A 136 12.26 20.46 15.54
C LEU A 136 11.12 20.72 16.55
N LEU A 137 10.63 19.65 17.17
CA LEU A 137 9.54 19.68 18.16
C LEU A 137 9.88 18.72 19.32
N PRO A 138 10.85 19.11 20.18
CA PRO A 138 11.25 18.29 21.31
C PRO A 138 10.07 17.94 22.20
N ASP A 139 10.07 16.76 22.78
CA ASP A 139 9.04 16.24 23.69
C ASP A 139 7.65 16.08 23.05
N LYS A 140 7.55 16.02 21.73
CA LYS A 140 6.30 15.78 21.01
C LYS A 140 6.44 14.72 19.93
N ASP A 141 5.48 13.82 19.89
CA ASP A 141 5.28 12.96 18.73
C ASP A 141 4.61 13.76 17.61
N VAL A 142 5.07 13.56 16.39
CA VAL A 142 4.57 14.24 15.20
C VAL A 142 4.03 13.20 14.23
N ALA A 143 2.75 13.31 13.89
CA ALA A 143 2.16 12.54 12.80
C ALA A 143 2.24 13.35 11.50
N ILE A 144 2.84 12.77 10.47
CA ILE A 144 2.85 13.33 9.12
C ILE A 144 1.71 12.70 8.34
N ILE A 145 0.82 13.54 7.81
CA ILE A 145 -0.26 13.12 6.93
C ILE A 145 0.03 13.70 5.55
N ASN A 146 0.32 12.83 4.59
CA ASN A 146 0.50 13.23 3.21
C ASN A 146 -0.87 13.55 2.58
N VAL A 147 -0.97 14.68 1.88
CA VAL A 147 -2.21 15.15 1.29
C VAL A 147 -2.15 15.28 -0.24
N ALA A 148 -1.00 15.00 -0.81
CA ALA A 148 -0.77 14.99 -2.25
C ALA A 148 0.51 14.21 -2.58
N GLU A 149 0.55 13.66 -3.78
CA GLU A 149 1.71 12.96 -4.32
C GLU A 149 2.34 13.75 -5.46
N LYS A 150 3.67 13.67 -5.57
CA LYS A 150 4.42 14.29 -6.67
C LYS A 150 4.37 13.42 -7.92
N GLY A 151 4.49 14.06 -9.09
CA GLY A 151 4.75 13.35 -10.32
C GLY A 151 6.11 12.63 -10.28
N TYR A 152 6.18 11.46 -10.87
CA TYR A 152 7.36 10.61 -10.96
C TYR A 152 7.85 10.53 -12.41
N LEU A 153 9.16 10.60 -12.62
CA LEU A 153 9.78 10.47 -13.94
C LEU A 153 11.15 9.80 -13.82
N THR A 154 11.33 8.68 -14.50
CA THR A 154 12.63 8.06 -14.68
C THR A 154 13.23 8.46 -16.02
N LEU A 155 14.47 8.97 -16.00
CA LEU A 155 15.24 9.29 -17.20
C LEU A 155 16.44 8.36 -17.29
N THR A 156 16.57 7.67 -18.43
CA THR A 156 17.77 6.90 -18.74
C THR A 156 18.62 7.71 -19.70
N LEU A 157 19.83 8.08 -19.28
CA LEU A 157 20.81 8.74 -20.12
C LEU A 157 21.78 7.71 -20.68
N VAL A 158 21.82 7.61 -21.99
CA VAL A 158 22.76 6.70 -22.69
C VAL A 158 23.76 7.55 -23.46
N ALA A 159 25.04 7.46 -23.09
CA ALA A 159 26.14 8.06 -23.83
C ALA A 159 26.87 6.97 -24.61
N THR A 160 27.01 7.15 -25.91
CA THR A 160 27.77 6.27 -26.79
C THR A 160 28.95 7.06 -27.38
N GLY A 161 30.11 6.43 -27.46
CA GLY A 161 31.32 6.99 -28.07
C GLY A 161 32.27 5.90 -28.52
N GLU A 162 33.22 6.27 -29.36
CA GLU A 162 34.31 5.35 -29.70
C GLU A 162 35.22 5.19 -28.47
N GLY A 163 35.61 3.96 -28.20
CA GLY A 163 36.55 3.66 -27.12
C GLY A 163 37.92 4.27 -27.41
N GLY A 164 38.54 4.85 -26.40
CA GLY A 164 39.86 5.45 -26.52
C GLY A 164 40.67 5.32 -25.23
N HIS A 165 41.90 5.79 -25.27
CA HIS A 165 42.77 5.79 -24.09
C HIS A 165 42.31 6.83 -23.08
N SER A 166 42.34 6.49 -21.80
CA SER A 166 41.83 7.34 -20.68
C SER A 166 42.80 8.44 -20.23
N SER A 167 43.89 8.66 -20.95
CA SER A 167 44.90 9.70 -20.62
C SER A 167 44.79 10.92 -21.51
#